data_0cc1fbb4d956a81762f6fcb1a03e4a98
#
_entry.id   0cc1fbb4d956a81762f6fcb1a03e4a98
#
_cell.length_a   1.000
_cell.length_b   1.000
_cell.length_c   1.000
_cell.angle_alpha   90.00
_cell.angle_beta   90.00
_cell.angle_gamma   90.00
#
_symmetry.space_group_name_H-M   'P 1'
#
loop_
_entity.id
_entity.type
_entity.pdbx_description
1 polymer ?
#
loop_
_entity_poly.entity_id
_entity_poly.type
_entity_poly.pdbx_seq_one_letter_code
_entity_poly.pdbx_strand_id
1 'polypeptide(L)'
;MSKDNVLSCLAMPAETAQAICCILMGGILERFPRLKLCFAHGGGAYAQICGRVAHGFRVRPDLCATDCKTNPSEFHGKFWTDSLVHDKHALRLLTETVGQVS
;
A
#
# COMPACT_ATOMS: atom_id res chain seq x y z
N MET A 1 -23.31 -11.34 9.72
CA MET A 1 -22.88 -10.44 8.62
C MET A 1 -23.05 -11.18 7.30
N SER A 2 -23.64 -10.52 6.31
CA SER A 2 -23.83 -11.15 5.00
C SER A 2 -22.49 -11.26 4.27
N LYS A 3 -22.46 -12.13 3.25
CA LYS A 3 -21.28 -12.31 2.40
C LYS A 3 -20.86 -11.00 1.72
N ASP A 4 -21.84 -10.21 1.27
CA ASP A 4 -21.56 -8.94 0.60
C ASP A 4 -20.92 -7.92 1.57
N ASN A 5 -21.36 -7.92 2.83
CA ASN A 5 -20.76 -7.05 3.84
C ASN A 5 -19.34 -7.47 4.18
N VAL A 6 -19.06 -8.78 4.18
CA VAL A 6 -17.69 -9.28 4.38
C VAL A 6 -16.79 -8.84 3.23
N LEU A 7 -17.26 -8.96 1.99
CA LEU A 7 -16.49 -8.50 0.83
C LEU A 7 -16.19 -7.01 0.90
N SER A 8 -17.19 -6.21 1.26
CA SER A 8 -17.02 -4.75 1.35
C SER A 8 -16.11 -4.32 2.51
N CYS A 9 -16.26 -4.96 3.67
CA CYS A 9 -15.56 -4.53 4.88
C CYS A 9 -14.15 -5.11 5.01
N LEU A 10 -13.91 -6.30 4.51
CA LEU A 10 -12.65 -7.02 4.73
C LEU A 10 -11.88 -7.30 3.44
N ALA A 11 -12.54 -7.88 2.44
CA ALA A 11 -11.84 -8.36 1.25
C ALA A 11 -11.33 -7.21 0.38
N MET A 12 -12.12 -6.16 0.19
CA MET A 12 -11.73 -5.05 -0.69
C MET A 12 -10.53 -4.26 -0.15
N PRO A 13 -10.47 -3.90 1.15
CA PRO A 13 -9.26 -3.29 1.69
C PRO A 13 -8.02 -4.17 1.55
N ALA A 14 -8.16 -5.48 1.73
CA ALA A 14 -7.05 -6.41 1.56
C ALA A 14 -6.59 -6.50 0.11
N GLU A 15 -7.52 -6.51 -0.84
CA GLU A 15 -7.20 -6.53 -2.27
C GLU A 15 -6.49 -5.25 -2.72
N THR A 16 -6.93 -4.09 -2.20
CA THR A 16 -6.26 -2.82 -2.50
C THR A 16 -4.83 -2.82 -1.97
N ALA A 17 -4.62 -3.29 -0.74
CA ALA A 17 -3.28 -3.41 -0.17
C ALA A 17 -2.40 -4.34 -1.00
N GLN A 18 -2.95 -5.47 -1.45
CA GLN A 18 -2.24 -6.41 -2.32
C GLN A 18 -1.83 -5.75 -3.64
N ALA A 19 -2.74 -4.98 -4.24
CA ALA A 19 -2.46 -4.27 -5.49
C ALA A 19 -1.31 -3.28 -5.31
N ILE A 20 -1.29 -2.51 -4.22
CA ILE A 20 -0.20 -1.59 -3.92
C ILE A 20 1.12 -2.36 -3.80
N CYS A 21 1.14 -3.43 -3.03
CA CYS A 21 2.34 -4.24 -2.85
C CYS A 21 2.84 -4.80 -4.17
N CYS A 22 1.96 -5.30 -5.03
CA CYS A 22 2.33 -5.81 -6.35
C CYS A 22 2.95 -4.74 -7.23
N ILE A 23 2.42 -3.53 -7.20
CA ILE A 23 2.94 -2.41 -8.00
C ILE A 23 4.31 -1.99 -7.48
N LEU A 24 4.45 -1.81 -6.15
CA LEU A 24 5.72 -1.38 -5.57
C LEU A 24 6.81 -2.44 -5.74
N MET A 25 6.50 -3.69 -5.40
CA MET A 25 7.46 -4.79 -5.46
C MET A 25 7.72 -5.26 -6.89
N GLY A 26 6.80 -4.98 -7.81
CA GLY A 26 6.98 -5.27 -9.24
C GLY A 26 7.89 -4.28 -9.96
N GLY A 27 8.32 -3.21 -9.27
CA GLY A 27 9.26 -2.24 -9.84
C GLY A 27 8.64 -1.22 -10.76
N ILE A 28 7.33 -1.03 -10.72
CA ILE A 28 6.65 -0.07 -11.62
C ILE A 28 7.15 1.36 -11.38
N LEU A 29 7.21 1.80 -10.12
CA LEU A 29 7.68 3.15 -9.80
C LEU A 29 9.18 3.31 -9.96
N GLU A 30 9.95 2.22 -9.86
CA GLU A 30 11.38 2.24 -10.15
C GLU A 30 11.63 2.46 -11.64
N ARG A 31 10.87 1.77 -12.50
CA ARG A 31 11.00 1.88 -13.94
C ARG A 31 10.36 3.15 -14.51
N PHE A 32 9.28 3.60 -13.88
CA PHE A 32 8.53 4.78 -14.33
C PHE A 32 8.40 5.78 -13.18
N PRO A 33 9.49 6.47 -12.78
CA PRO A 33 9.49 7.32 -11.59
C PRO A 33 8.59 8.54 -11.70
N ARG A 34 8.16 8.91 -12.90
CA ARG A 34 7.24 10.05 -13.11
C ARG A 34 5.78 9.65 -13.13
N LEU A 35 5.50 8.35 -13.04
CA LEU A 35 4.13 7.85 -13.05
C LEU A 35 3.41 8.30 -11.78
N LYS A 36 2.21 8.86 -11.95
CA LYS A 36 1.37 9.29 -10.85
C LYS A 36 0.27 8.27 -10.63
N LEU A 37 0.27 7.65 -9.45
CA LEU A 37 -0.71 6.65 -9.06
C LEU A 37 -1.46 7.14 -7.83
N CYS A 38 -2.78 6.94 -7.82
CA CYS A 38 -3.61 7.22 -6.67
C CYS A 38 -4.49 6.02 -6.37
N PHE A 39 -4.46 5.55 -5.14
CA PHE A 39 -5.22 4.37 -4.71
C PHE A 39 -6.44 4.82 -3.91
N ALA A 40 -7.57 4.18 -4.19
CA ALA A 40 -8.83 4.50 -3.53
C ALA A 40 -8.86 4.02 -2.08
N HIS A 41 -9.80 4.57 -1.31
CA HIS A 41 -10.10 4.14 0.06
C HIS A 41 -8.86 4.14 0.97
N GLY A 42 -8.05 5.19 0.86
CA GLY A 42 -6.86 5.35 1.68
C GLY A 42 -5.81 4.28 1.47
N GLY A 43 -5.82 3.59 0.31
CA GLY A 43 -4.91 2.49 0.06
C GLY A 43 -5.31 1.19 0.75
N GLY A 44 -6.56 1.09 1.20
CA GLY A 44 -7.05 -0.10 1.91
C GLY A 44 -6.25 -0.34 3.19
N ALA A 45 -5.80 -1.56 3.41
CA ALA A 45 -5.06 -1.93 4.61
C ALA A 45 -3.55 -1.66 4.51
N TYR A 46 -3.08 -1.03 3.43
CA TYR A 46 -1.64 -0.91 3.17
C TYR A 46 -0.89 -0.18 4.29
N ALA A 47 -1.41 0.96 4.78
CA ALA A 47 -0.72 1.74 5.82
C ALA A 47 -0.48 0.93 7.11
N GLN A 48 -1.38 -0.01 7.42
CA GLN A 48 -1.26 -0.85 8.60
C GLN A 48 -0.25 -1.97 8.43
N ILE A 49 -0.06 -2.46 7.20
CA ILE A 49 0.81 -3.62 6.95
C ILE A 49 2.13 -3.27 6.30
N CYS A 50 2.34 -2.00 5.95
CA CYS A 50 3.55 -1.61 5.19
C CYS A 50 4.84 -1.89 5.95
N GLY A 51 4.83 -1.79 7.28
CA GLY A 51 5.99 -2.15 8.09
C GLY A 51 6.33 -3.63 8.00
N ARG A 52 5.32 -4.49 7.97
CA ARG A 52 5.50 -5.92 7.77
C ARG A 52 6.09 -6.23 6.39
N VAL A 53 5.59 -5.53 5.37
CA VAL A 53 6.08 -5.67 4.00
C VAL A 53 7.55 -5.25 3.91
N ALA A 54 7.91 -4.11 4.49
CA ALA A 54 9.28 -3.62 4.50
C ALA A 54 10.21 -4.58 5.23
N HIS A 55 9.75 -5.14 6.35
CA HIS A 55 10.53 -6.13 7.10
C HIS A 55 10.76 -7.40 6.29
N GLY A 56 9.71 -7.93 5.66
CA GLY A 56 9.82 -9.11 4.79
C GLY A 56 10.82 -8.90 3.67
N PHE A 57 10.80 -7.71 3.07
CA PHE A 57 11.76 -7.36 2.01
C PHE A 57 13.21 -7.43 2.52
N ARG A 58 13.47 -6.95 3.76
CA ARG A 58 14.82 -6.95 4.32
C ARG A 58 15.30 -8.35 4.69
N VAL A 59 14.44 -9.19 5.27
CA VAL A 59 14.86 -10.51 5.80
C VAL A 59 14.74 -11.64 4.77
N ARG A 60 13.90 -11.49 3.77
CA ARG A 60 13.71 -12.48 2.71
C ARG A 60 13.79 -11.84 1.32
N PRO A 61 14.94 -11.23 0.97
CA PRO A 61 15.09 -10.63 -0.35
C PRO A 61 15.03 -11.66 -1.48
N ASP A 62 15.33 -12.92 -1.19
CA ASP A 62 15.20 -14.01 -2.15
C ASP A 62 13.76 -14.21 -2.62
N LEU A 63 12.77 -13.89 -1.78
CA LEU A 63 11.35 -14.00 -2.12
C LEU A 63 10.74 -12.65 -2.52
N CYS A 64 11.18 -11.55 -1.92
CA CYS A 64 10.51 -10.26 -2.03
C CYS A 64 11.20 -9.30 -3.01
N ALA A 65 12.51 -9.43 -3.23
CA ALA A 65 13.29 -8.53 -4.08
C ALA A 65 13.60 -9.13 -5.45
N THR A 66 12.68 -9.92 -6.00
CA THR A 66 12.89 -10.60 -7.28
C THR A 66 12.77 -9.66 -8.48
N ASP A 67 11.74 -8.79 -8.47
CA ASP A 67 11.46 -7.90 -9.59
C ASP A 67 11.95 -6.47 -9.34
N CYS A 68 12.11 -6.08 -8.08
CA CYS A 68 12.54 -4.75 -7.69
C CYS A 68 13.50 -4.86 -6.51
N LYS A 69 14.65 -4.22 -6.61
CA LYS A 69 15.67 -4.24 -5.56
C LYS A 69 15.45 -3.15 -4.50
N THR A 70 14.53 -2.23 -4.76
CA THR A 70 14.23 -1.12 -3.85
C THR A 70 13.15 -1.53 -2.89
N ASN A 71 13.38 -1.32 -1.58
CA ASN A 71 12.39 -1.65 -0.55
C ASN A 71 11.12 -0.83 -0.79
N PRO A 72 9.93 -1.44 -0.74
CA PRO A 72 8.68 -0.71 -0.95
C PRO A 72 8.52 0.53 -0.07
N SER A 73 9.08 0.54 1.14
CA SER A 73 8.99 1.70 2.03
C SER A 73 9.64 2.96 1.45
N GLU A 74 10.57 2.83 0.52
CA GLU A 74 11.24 3.97 -0.11
C GLU A 74 10.35 4.67 -1.13
N PHE A 75 9.23 4.07 -1.52
CA PHE A 75 8.26 4.69 -2.42
C PHE A 75 7.17 5.47 -1.67
N HIS A 76 7.17 5.47 -0.35
CA HIS A 76 6.24 6.29 0.42
C HIS A 76 6.48 7.77 0.10
N GLY A 77 5.41 8.50 -0.15
CA GLY A 77 5.48 9.87 -0.63
C GLY A 77 5.56 10.00 -2.16
N LYS A 78 5.69 8.88 -2.88
CA LYS A 78 5.81 8.87 -4.34
C LYS A 78 4.56 8.35 -5.03
N PHE A 79 3.54 7.99 -4.28
CA PHE A 79 2.21 7.68 -4.80
C PHE A 79 1.18 8.32 -3.87
N TRP A 80 -0.06 8.36 -4.31
CA TRP A 80 -1.14 9.05 -3.61
C TRP A 80 -2.23 8.08 -3.21
N THR A 81 -2.97 8.43 -2.16
CA THR A 81 -4.23 7.78 -1.80
C THR A 81 -5.29 8.84 -1.61
N ASP A 82 -6.57 8.46 -1.66
CA ASP A 82 -7.62 9.35 -1.18
C ASP A 82 -7.72 9.24 0.35
N SER A 83 -8.62 10.02 0.95
CA SER A 83 -8.76 10.10 2.40
C SER A 83 -9.98 9.35 2.94
N LEU A 84 -10.58 8.48 2.14
CA LEU A 84 -11.80 7.76 2.53
C LEU A 84 -11.45 6.54 3.36
N VAL A 85 -11.25 6.73 4.67
CA VAL A 85 -10.84 5.66 5.59
C VAL A 85 -11.81 5.46 6.76
N HIS A 86 -12.83 6.32 6.91
CA HIS A 86 -13.91 6.22 7.91
C HIS A 86 -13.45 6.22 9.37
N ASP A 87 -12.21 6.61 9.67
CA ASP A 87 -11.67 6.62 11.02
C ASP A 87 -10.52 7.62 11.10
N LYS A 88 -10.58 8.51 12.10
CA LYS A 88 -9.55 9.54 12.26
C LYS A 88 -8.17 8.99 12.60
N HIS A 89 -8.11 7.88 13.33
CA HIS A 89 -6.83 7.25 13.68
C HIS A 89 -6.21 6.58 12.46
N ALA A 90 -7.04 5.98 11.60
CA ALA A 90 -6.58 5.40 10.34
C ALA A 90 -6.08 6.49 9.39
N LEU A 91 -6.77 7.64 9.34
CA LEU A 91 -6.33 8.77 8.52
C LEU A 91 -4.98 9.31 9.00
N ARG A 92 -4.79 9.41 10.31
CA ARG A 92 -3.52 9.85 10.89
C ARG A 92 -2.39 8.89 10.54
N LEU A 93 -2.62 7.59 10.69
CA LEU A 93 -1.65 6.57 10.32
C LEU A 93 -1.29 6.68 8.83
N LEU A 94 -2.29 6.86 7.98
CA LEU A 94 -2.09 6.98 6.54
C LEU A 94 -1.21 8.19 6.20
N THR A 95 -1.50 9.35 6.77
CA THR A 95 -0.74 10.57 6.49
C THR A 95 0.68 10.49 7.04
N GLU A 96 0.89 9.81 8.16
CA GLU A 96 2.22 9.66 8.76
C GLU A 96 3.07 8.61 8.06
N THR A 97 2.46 7.63 7.36
CA THR A 97 3.19 6.56 6.69
C THR A 97 3.34 6.81 5.19
N VAL A 98 2.25 6.94 4.47
CA VAL A 98 2.25 7.13 3.01
C VAL A 98 2.58 8.57 2.64
N GLY A 99 2.04 9.53 3.38
CA GLY A 99 2.36 10.94 3.26
C GLY A 99 1.57 11.72 2.21
N GLN A 100 1.21 11.11 1.10
CA GLN A 100 0.51 11.79 0.00
C GLN A 100 -0.96 11.38 0.01
N VAL A 101 -1.79 12.22 0.63
CA VAL A 101 -3.23 12.01 0.74
C VAL A 101 -3.94 13.19 0.09
N SER A 102 -4.82 12.90 -0.84
CA SER A 102 -5.59 13.96 -1.51
C SER A 102 -7.02 14.09 -0.95
#